data_94b189f4c9845dbecbd7dc885c32f7cc
#
_entry.id   94b189f4c9845dbecbd7dc885c32f7cc
#
_cell.length_a   1.000
_cell.length_b   1.000
_cell.length_c   1.000
_cell.angle_alpha   90.00
_cell.angle_beta   90.00
_cell.angle_gamma   90.00
#
_symmetry.space_group_name_H-M   'P 1'
#
loop_
_entity.id
_entity.type
_entity.pdbx_description
1 polymer ?
#
loop_
_entity_poly.entity_id
_entity_poly.type
_entity_poly.pdbx_seq_one_letter_code
_entity_poly.pdbx_strand_id
1 'polypeptide(L)'
;MEKLNMRPKQTKGFLFTFCGLDGCGKTTMLTMLKEDLEKEHNVFLTKQPTNAVRESEIFRTYMDHPDHSAFDYRSLSLLAASDRLQHGSKVVETELAKGNVVISDRYFYSCLANLRARGFERDKWIYEIAESVVMPDVAFFFDVPVDVAVKRVRSREAEKNRYIDMDLQYKLREEYLAICKANNGVLVSTEMPIEECYAIVKKEVERVMGK
;
A
#
# COMPACT_ATOMS: atom_id res chain seq x y z
N MET A 1 13.51 -13.36 0.46
CA MET A 1 12.99 -12.22 1.23
C MET A 1 12.34 -12.74 2.50
N GLU A 2 12.58 -12.11 3.63
CA GLU A 2 11.91 -12.43 4.89
C GLU A 2 10.45 -11.93 4.86
N LYS A 3 9.56 -12.69 5.52
CA LYS A 3 8.19 -12.26 5.79
C LYS A 3 8.19 -11.14 6.83
N LEU A 4 7.30 -10.16 6.70
CA LEU A 4 7.05 -9.19 7.77
C LEU A 4 6.28 -9.88 8.92
N ASN A 5 6.89 -9.89 10.10
CA ASN A 5 6.25 -10.42 11.30
C ASN A 5 5.37 -9.36 11.96
N MET A 6 4.22 -9.10 11.35
CA MET A 6 3.26 -8.11 11.85
C MET A 6 2.47 -8.66 13.03
N ARG A 7 2.07 -7.76 13.94
CA ARG A 7 1.29 -8.09 15.14
C ARG A 7 -0.13 -8.59 14.76
N PRO A 8 -0.59 -9.71 15.35
CA PRO A 8 -1.95 -10.19 15.14
C PRO A 8 -2.99 -9.14 15.53
N LYS A 9 -4.06 -9.05 14.75
CA LYS A 9 -5.20 -8.21 15.05
C LYS A 9 -6.00 -8.80 16.24
N GLN A 10 -6.40 -7.97 17.19
CA GLN A 10 -7.17 -8.34 18.38
C GLN A 10 -8.59 -7.75 18.40
N THR A 11 -9.01 -7.16 17.29
CA THR A 11 -10.30 -6.46 17.16
C THR A 11 -11.27 -7.19 16.25
N LYS A 12 -12.57 -6.86 16.35
CA LYS A 12 -13.63 -7.48 15.54
C LYS A 12 -13.75 -6.91 14.12
N GLY A 13 -13.27 -5.68 13.89
CA GLY A 13 -13.30 -5.05 12.57
C GLY A 13 -12.37 -5.74 11.58
N PHE A 14 -12.50 -5.46 10.29
CA PHE A 14 -11.70 -6.02 9.23
C PHE A 14 -10.75 -4.97 8.63
N LEU A 15 -9.53 -5.38 8.31
CA LEU A 15 -8.51 -4.53 7.68
C LEU A 15 -8.11 -5.10 6.32
N PHE A 16 -8.43 -4.36 5.26
CA PHE A 16 -8.04 -4.67 3.89
C PHE A 16 -7.05 -3.63 3.37
N THR A 17 -5.90 -4.07 2.85
CA THR A 17 -4.84 -3.17 2.39
C THR A 17 -4.55 -3.36 0.92
N PHE A 18 -4.33 -2.24 0.21
CA PHE A 18 -4.16 -2.19 -1.24
C PHE A 18 -2.77 -1.65 -1.59
N CYS A 19 -1.89 -2.49 -2.13
CA CYS A 19 -0.50 -2.18 -2.45
C CYS A 19 -0.21 -2.34 -3.94
N GLY A 20 0.85 -1.70 -4.42
CA GLY A 20 1.30 -1.73 -5.81
C GLY A 20 1.70 -0.36 -6.34
N LEU A 21 2.15 -0.29 -7.60
CA LEU A 21 2.60 0.93 -8.26
C LEU A 21 1.49 1.99 -8.39
N ASP A 22 1.86 3.25 -8.60
CA ASP A 22 0.90 4.25 -9.08
C ASP A 22 0.45 3.86 -10.49
N GLY A 23 -0.86 3.99 -10.78
CA GLY A 23 -1.44 3.56 -12.06
C GLY A 23 -1.79 2.07 -12.16
N CYS A 24 -1.49 1.23 -11.16
CA CYS A 24 -1.83 -0.19 -11.20
C CYS A 24 -3.30 -0.52 -10.86
N GLY A 25 -4.22 0.43 -10.81
CA GLY A 25 -5.66 0.17 -10.65
C GLY A 25 -6.18 0.09 -9.21
N LYS A 26 -5.35 0.28 -8.16
CA LYS A 26 -5.77 0.24 -6.76
C LYS A 26 -7.02 1.06 -6.45
N THR A 27 -7.03 2.33 -6.87
CA THR A 27 -8.11 3.26 -6.55
C THR A 27 -9.45 2.77 -7.07
N THR A 28 -9.50 2.22 -8.27
CA THR A 28 -10.71 1.64 -8.85
C THR A 28 -11.23 0.50 -7.98
N MET A 29 -10.37 -0.45 -7.64
CA MET A 29 -10.75 -1.63 -6.85
C MET A 29 -11.19 -1.26 -5.43
N LEU A 30 -10.47 -0.35 -4.76
CA LEU A 30 -10.85 0.05 -3.40
C LEU A 30 -12.15 0.87 -3.39
N THR A 31 -12.44 1.66 -4.43
CA THR A 31 -13.71 2.39 -4.56
C THR A 31 -14.87 1.42 -4.73
N MET A 32 -14.75 0.45 -5.63
CA MET A 32 -15.77 -0.60 -5.83
C MET A 32 -16.01 -1.40 -4.55
N LEU A 33 -14.93 -1.79 -3.84
CA LEU A 33 -15.06 -2.52 -2.57
C LEU A 33 -15.74 -1.67 -1.50
N LYS A 34 -15.37 -0.39 -1.39
CA LYS A 34 -16.00 0.55 -0.45
C LYS A 34 -17.51 0.64 -0.71
N GLU A 35 -17.90 0.89 -1.96
CA GLU A 35 -19.32 1.00 -2.36
C GLU A 35 -20.12 -0.27 -2.07
N ASP A 36 -19.52 -1.44 -2.27
CA ASP A 36 -20.18 -2.71 -1.96
C ASP A 36 -20.34 -2.93 -0.45
N LEU A 37 -19.28 -2.68 0.33
CA LEU A 37 -19.29 -2.92 1.76
C LEU A 37 -20.13 -1.89 2.53
N GLU A 38 -20.24 -0.65 2.07
CA GLU A 38 -21.07 0.40 2.70
C GLU A 38 -22.57 0.07 2.72
N LYS A 39 -23.02 -0.92 1.94
CA LYS A 39 -24.40 -1.39 1.95
C LYS A 39 -24.77 -2.11 3.26
N GLU A 40 -23.81 -2.71 3.93
CA GLU A 40 -24.03 -3.56 5.12
C GLU A 40 -23.10 -3.24 6.30
N HIS A 41 -22.04 -2.46 6.08
CA HIS A 41 -20.98 -2.21 7.05
C HIS A 41 -20.61 -0.73 7.14
N ASN A 42 -20.13 -0.30 8.29
CA ASN A 42 -19.43 0.97 8.40
C ASN A 42 -18.02 0.82 7.83
N VAL A 43 -17.71 1.57 6.78
CA VAL A 43 -16.43 1.51 6.09
C VAL A 43 -15.62 2.77 6.36
N PHE A 44 -14.39 2.59 6.81
CA PHE A 44 -13.42 3.66 7.00
C PHE A 44 -12.32 3.54 5.94
N LEU A 45 -12.28 4.50 5.01
CA LEU A 45 -11.25 4.58 3.99
C LEU A 45 -10.10 5.45 4.48
N THR A 46 -8.88 4.94 4.36
CA THR A 46 -7.67 5.67 4.73
C THR A 46 -6.54 5.46 3.72
N LYS A 47 -5.47 6.25 3.88
CA LYS A 47 -4.30 6.20 3.00
C LYS A 47 -3.02 6.40 3.79
N GLN A 48 -1.99 5.62 3.45
CA GLN A 48 -0.67 5.70 4.06
C GLN A 48 0.45 5.89 3.00
N PRO A 49 1.49 6.71 3.27
CA PRO A 49 1.60 7.59 4.43
C PRO A 49 0.53 8.67 4.42
N THR A 50 0.28 9.28 5.58
CA THR A 50 -0.66 10.40 5.73
C THR A 50 -0.13 11.69 5.10
N ASN A 51 -0.96 12.72 5.08
CA ASN A 51 -0.54 14.03 4.54
C ASN A 51 0.62 14.64 5.32
N ALA A 52 0.77 14.34 6.61
CA ALA A 52 1.91 14.80 7.41
C ALA A 52 3.27 14.43 6.77
N VAL A 53 3.36 13.22 6.21
CA VAL A 53 4.56 12.82 5.45
C VAL A 53 4.51 13.31 4.01
N ARG A 54 3.37 13.20 3.34
CA ARG A 54 3.23 13.52 1.90
C ARG A 54 3.53 14.98 1.57
N GLU A 55 3.27 15.88 2.50
CA GLU A 55 3.50 17.33 2.37
C GLU A 55 4.88 17.74 2.89
N SER A 56 5.65 16.82 3.52
CA SER A 56 7.00 17.12 4.00
C SER A 56 7.98 17.37 2.85
N GLU A 57 8.93 18.28 3.08
CA GLU A 57 9.98 18.62 2.11
C GLU A 57 10.73 17.36 1.61
N ILE A 58 11.14 16.49 2.54
CA ILE A 58 11.85 15.27 2.18
C ILE A 58 11.01 14.35 1.27
N PHE A 59 9.70 14.20 1.52
CA PHE A 59 8.84 13.40 0.65
C PHE A 59 8.72 14.04 -0.73
N ARG A 60 8.52 15.36 -0.79
CA ARG A 60 8.37 16.08 -2.06
C ARG A 60 9.63 16.03 -2.89
N THR A 61 10.82 16.17 -2.27
CA THR A 61 12.11 16.01 -2.96
C THR A 61 12.20 14.66 -3.68
N TYR A 62 11.87 13.56 -3.00
CA TYR A 62 11.91 12.23 -3.63
C TYR A 62 10.81 11.96 -4.66
N MET A 63 9.71 12.70 -4.60
CA MET A 63 8.60 12.48 -5.53
C MET A 63 8.61 13.40 -6.74
N ASP A 64 9.19 14.59 -6.61
CA ASP A 64 9.04 15.65 -7.62
C ASP A 64 10.35 15.95 -8.37
N HIS A 65 11.50 15.57 -7.82
CA HIS A 65 12.80 15.93 -8.36
C HIS A 65 13.66 14.69 -8.69
N PRO A 66 14.49 14.74 -9.74
CA PRO A 66 15.47 13.69 -10.02
C PRO A 66 16.68 13.72 -9.08
N ASP A 67 17.03 14.91 -8.52
CA ASP A 67 18.12 15.04 -7.56
C ASP A 67 17.62 14.78 -6.14
N HIS A 68 18.16 13.74 -5.55
CA HIS A 68 17.84 13.29 -4.19
C HIS A 68 19.01 13.48 -3.22
N SER A 69 20.05 14.24 -3.61
CA SER A 69 21.30 14.35 -2.84
C SER A 69 21.12 15.07 -1.49
N ALA A 70 20.05 15.87 -1.34
CA ALA A 70 19.76 16.61 -0.11
C ALA A 70 19.41 15.70 1.09
N PHE A 71 18.93 14.46 0.84
CA PHE A 71 18.43 13.57 1.90
C PHE A 71 18.88 12.13 1.69
N ASP A 72 19.20 11.42 2.78
CA ASP A 72 19.28 9.95 2.77
C ASP A 72 17.86 9.37 2.71
N TYR A 73 17.61 8.45 1.78
CA TYR A 73 16.30 7.82 1.64
C TYR A 73 15.84 7.09 2.92
N ARG A 74 16.75 6.58 3.73
CA ARG A 74 16.42 5.99 5.03
C ARG A 74 15.70 6.95 5.95
N SER A 75 16.05 8.24 5.90
CA SER A 75 15.35 9.29 6.67
C SER A 75 13.88 9.41 6.26
N LEU A 76 13.59 9.42 4.97
CA LEU A 76 12.21 9.40 4.48
C LEU A 76 11.49 8.08 4.85
N SER A 77 12.20 6.95 4.75
CA SER A 77 11.63 5.64 5.08
C SER A 77 11.28 5.53 6.57
N LEU A 78 12.14 6.04 7.46
CA LEU A 78 11.89 6.12 8.91
C LEU A 78 10.73 7.06 9.24
N LEU A 79 10.67 8.24 8.61
CA LEU A 79 9.55 9.17 8.76
C LEU A 79 8.23 8.51 8.34
N ALA A 80 8.24 7.83 7.20
CA ALA A 80 7.07 7.12 6.69
C ALA A 80 6.68 5.91 7.56
N ALA A 81 7.64 5.23 8.19
CA ALA A 81 7.37 4.15 9.15
C ALA A 81 6.77 4.70 10.45
N SER A 82 7.33 5.80 10.99
CA SER A 82 6.80 6.50 12.16
C SER A 82 5.35 6.94 11.96
N ASP A 83 5.05 7.56 10.82
CA ASP A 83 3.69 7.97 10.44
C ASP A 83 2.72 6.77 10.43
N ARG A 84 3.15 5.63 9.88
CA ARG A 84 2.33 4.42 9.82
C ARG A 84 2.07 3.81 11.19
N LEU A 85 3.04 3.85 12.10
CA LEU A 85 2.85 3.43 13.48
C LEU A 85 1.83 4.34 14.19
N GLN A 86 2.03 5.65 14.10
CA GLN A 86 1.14 6.63 14.72
C GLN A 86 -0.28 6.52 14.18
N HIS A 87 -0.43 6.51 12.85
CA HIS A 87 -1.72 6.39 12.20
C HIS A 87 -2.36 5.00 12.44
N GLY A 88 -1.56 3.94 12.45
CA GLY A 88 -2.00 2.58 12.77
C GLY A 88 -2.64 2.51 14.15
N SER A 89 -1.92 2.95 15.19
CA SER A 89 -2.39 2.86 16.57
C SER A 89 -3.53 3.83 16.92
N LYS A 90 -3.55 5.03 16.37
CA LYS A 90 -4.50 6.09 16.75
C LYS A 90 -5.75 6.15 15.89
N VAL A 91 -5.65 5.68 14.64
CA VAL A 91 -6.76 5.76 13.68
C VAL A 91 -7.23 4.36 13.29
N VAL A 92 -6.36 3.56 12.67
CA VAL A 92 -6.75 2.24 12.14
C VAL A 92 -7.28 1.33 13.24
N GLU A 93 -6.54 1.15 14.33
CA GLU A 93 -6.96 0.28 15.43
C GLU A 93 -8.19 0.81 16.17
N THR A 94 -8.36 2.13 16.24
CA THR A 94 -9.57 2.73 16.80
C THR A 94 -10.82 2.39 15.98
N GLU A 95 -10.72 2.45 14.65
CA GLU A 95 -11.84 2.09 13.77
C GLU A 95 -12.12 0.58 13.79
N LEU A 96 -11.07 -0.24 13.82
CA LEU A 96 -11.19 -1.70 13.97
C LEU A 96 -11.83 -2.09 15.32
N ALA A 97 -11.53 -1.38 16.41
CA ALA A 97 -12.12 -1.62 17.73
C ALA A 97 -13.63 -1.33 17.77
N LYS A 98 -14.11 -0.38 16.95
CA LYS A 98 -15.55 -0.11 16.75
C LYS A 98 -16.27 -1.21 15.94
N GLY A 99 -15.53 -2.16 15.38
CA GLY A 99 -16.06 -3.19 14.47
C GLY A 99 -16.20 -2.74 13.03
N ASN A 100 -15.64 -1.59 12.67
CA ASN A 100 -15.70 -1.06 11.31
C ASN A 100 -14.80 -1.86 10.35
N VAL A 101 -15.11 -1.79 9.06
CA VAL A 101 -14.22 -2.26 8.00
C VAL A 101 -13.28 -1.12 7.61
N VAL A 102 -11.99 -1.36 7.71
CA VAL A 102 -10.95 -0.39 7.32
C VAL A 102 -10.36 -0.80 5.97
N ILE A 103 -10.41 0.08 4.99
CA ILE A 103 -9.74 -0.07 3.69
C ILE A 103 -8.58 0.92 3.65
N SER A 104 -7.34 0.42 3.49
CA SER A 104 -6.14 1.26 3.45
C SER A 104 -5.51 1.28 2.04
N ASP A 105 -5.49 2.46 1.40
CA ASP A 105 -4.67 2.71 0.21
C ASP A 105 -3.21 2.81 0.65
N ARG A 106 -2.44 1.78 0.34
CA ARG A 106 -1.10 1.47 0.83
C ARG A 106 -1.08 1.07 2.31
N TYR A 107 -0.02 0.38 2.66
CA TYR A 107 0.25 -0.08 4.02
C TYR A 107 1.77 -0.22 4.24
N PHE A 108 2.18 -0.87 5.33
CA PHE A 108 3.59 -1.01 5.70
C PHE A 108 4.43 -1.73 4.62
N TYR A 109 3.82 -2.62 3.84
CA TYR A 109 4.45 -3.27 2.68
C TYR A 109 5.04 -2.26 1.68
N SER A 110 4.44 -1.08 1.54
CA SER A 110 4.97 -0.03 0.67
C SER A 110 6.24 0.63 1.24
N CYS A 111 6.43 0.68 2.56
CA CYS A 111 7.71 1.07 3.15
C CYS A 111 8.82 0.12 2.76
N LEU A 112 8.58 -1.18 2.96
CA LEU A 112 9.54 -2.23 2.64
C LEU A 112 9.90 -2.21 1.14
N ALA A 113 8.89 -2.16 0.25
CA ALA A 113 9.12 -2.13 -1.20
C ALA A 113 10.00 -0.95 -1.62
N ASN A 114 9.69 0.25 -1.12
CA ASN A 114 10.41 1.46 -1.46
C ASN A 114 11.84 1.48 -0.89
N LEU A 115 12.05 0.96 0.31
CA LEU A 115 13.37 0.86 0.93
C LEU A 115 14.27 -0.09 0.12
N ARG A 116 13.76 -1.29 -0.19
CA ARG A 116 14.49 -2.32 -0.92
C ARG A 116 14.78 -1.94 -2.38
N ALA A 117 13.80 -1.37 -3.08
CA ALA A 117 13.96 -0.93 -4.48
C ALA A 117 15.06 0.14 -4.65
N ARG A 118 15.44 0.81 -3.56
CA ARG A 118 16.53 1.80 -3.54
C ARG A 118 17.87 1.25 -3.02
N GLY A 119 18.00 -0.08 -2.89
CA GLY A 119 19.27 -0.73 -2.55
C GLY A 119 19.52 -0.91 -1.05
N PHE A 120 18.49 -0.72 -0.20
CA PHE A 120 18.59 -0.90 1.25
C PHE A 120 18.01 -2.24 1.73
N GLU A 121 18.21 -3.32 0.97
CA GLU A 121 17.67 -4.66 1.27
C GLU A 121 18.26 -5.27 2.55
N ARG A 122 19.41 -4.76 2.99
CA ARG A 122 20.10 -5.26 4.19
C ARG A 122 19.65 -4.57 5.48
N ASP A 123 18.88 -3.51 5.38
CA ASP A 123 18.37 -2.77 6.53
C ASP A 123 17.29 -3.61 7.24
N LYS A 124 17.62 -4.08 8.46
CA LYS A 124 16.73 -4.98 9.22
C LYS A 124 15.72 -4.25 10.09
N TRP A 125 16.00 -3.00 10.46
CA TRP A 125 15.11 -2.21 11.32
C TRP A 125 13.66 -2.15 10.82
N ILE A 126 13.43 -2.24 9.50
CA ILE A 126 12.08 -2.23 8.92
C ILE A 126 11.26 -3.47 9.34
N TYR A 127 11.93 -4.62 9.52
CA TYR A 127 11.29 -5.86 9.99
C TYR A 127 10.98 -5.78 11.48
N GLU A 128 11.86 -5.16 12.29
CA GLU A 128 11.66 -4.95 13.73
C GLU A 128 10.47 -4.00 13.97
N ILE A 129 10.39 -2.90 13.23
CA ILE A 129 9.24 -1.98 13.30
C ILE A 129 7.93 -2.68 12.90
N ALA A 130 7.97 -3.58 11.92
CA ALA A 130 6.79 -4.31 11.45
C ALA A 130 6.10 -5.10 12.58
N GLU A 131 6.82 -5.56 13.61
CA GLU A 131 6.26 -6.27 14.76
C GLU A 131 5.28 -5.42 15.58
N SER A 132 5.36 -4.10 15.44
CA SER A 132 4.42 -3.15 16.07
C SER A 132 3.22 -2.80 15.17
N VAL A 133 3.21 -3.24 13.91
CA VAL A 133 2.15 -2.95 12.94
C VAL A 133 1.10 -4.06 12.97
N VAL A 134 -0.18 -3.69 12.97
CA VAL A 134 -1.29 -4.65 12.91
C VAL A 134 -1.30 -5.38 11.55
N MET A 135 -1.39 -6.70 11.58
CA MET A 135 -1.49 -7.52 10.38
C MET A 135 -2.88 -7.35 9.74
N PRO A 136 -2.97 -7.06 8.43
CA PRO A 136 -4.25 -6.99 7.73
C PRO A 136 -4.89 -8.39 7.60
N ASP A 137 -6.22 -8.42 7.51
CA ASP A 137 -6.96 -9.64 7.22
C ASP A 137 -6.71 -10.13 5.79
N VAL A 138 -6.61 -9.19 4.84
CA VAL A 138 -6.14 -9.43 3.47
C VAL A 138 -5.26 -8.28 3.00
N ALA A 139 -4.11 -8.63 2.45
CA ALA A 139 -3.24 -7.69 1.73
C ALA A 139 -3.34 -7.95 0.23
N PHE A 140 -3.98 -7.05 -0.49
CA PHE A 140 -4.05 -7.07 -1.96
C PHE A 140 -2.86 -6.38 -2.58
N PHE A 141 -2.26 -7.03 -3.57
CA PHE A 141 -1.18 -6.50 -4.39
C PHE A 141 -1.62 -6.43 -5.84
N PHE A 142 -1.71 -5.21 -6.36
CA PHE A 142 -2.15 -4.96 -7.73
C PHE A 142 -0.94 -4.85 -8.64
N ASP A 143 -0.91 -5.66 -9.67
CA ASP A 143 0.17 -5.70 -10.65
C ASP A 143 -0.31 -5.36 -12.05
N VAL A 144 0.58 -4.68 -12.77
CA VAL A 144 0.47 -4.38 -14.19
C VAL A 144 1.87 -4.06 -14.72
N PRO A 145 2.20 -4.29 -16.01
CA PRO A 145 3.45 -3.85 -16.59
C PRO A 145 3.73 -2.36 -16.33
N VAL A 146 4.98 -2.03 -16.01
CA VAL A 146 5.38 -0.67 -15.62
C VAL A 146 4.96 0.37 -16.65
N ASP A 147 5.16 0.09 -17.93
CA ASP A 147 4.83 1.01 -19.02
C ASP A 147 3.31 1.32 -19.06
N VAL A 148 2.48 0.31 -18.78
CA VAL A 148 1.02 0.48 -18.68
C VAL A 148 0.67 1.32 -17.45
N ALA A 149 1.29 1.06 -16.30
CA ALA A 149 1.08 1.84 -15.09
C ALA A 149 1.44 3.32 -15.31
N VAL A 150 2.61 3.58 -15.88
CA VAL A 150 3.09 4.94 -16.19
C VAL A 150 2.19 5.64 -17.20
N LYS A 151 1.75 4.94 -18.26
CA LYS A 151 0.78 5.48 -19.22
C LYS A 151 -0.53 5.90 -18.55
N ARG A 152 -1.05 5.07 -17.65
CA ARG A 152 -2.25 5.38 -16.85
C ARG A 152 -2.06 6.57 -15.90
N VAL A 153 -0.86 6.73 -15.30
CA VAL A 153 -0.54 7.92 -14.48
C VAL A 153 -0.51 9.18 -15.35
N ARG A 154 0.22 9.16 -16.47
CA ARG A 154 0.35 10.31 -17.38
C ARG A 154 -0.94 10.70 -18.10
N SER A 155 -1.94 9.80 -18.17
CA SER A 155 -3.25 10.14 -18.73
C SER A 155 -4.09 11.04 -17.80
N ARG A 156 -3.69 11.18 -16.53
CA ARG A 156 -4.34 12.09 -15.59
C ARG A 156 -3.74 13.48 -15.77
N GLU A 157 -4.57 14.50 -16.02
CA GLU A 157 -4.08 15.87 -16.28
C GLU A 157 -3.15 16.40 -15.19
N ALA A 158 -3.50 16.18 -13.90
CA ALA A 158 -2.68 16.60 -12.77
C ALA A 158 -1.34 15.88 -12.64
N GLU A 159 -1.15 14.74 -13.30
CA GLU A 159 0.04 13.88 -13.18
C GLU A 159 0.84 13.81 -14.49
N LYS A 160 0.40 14.50 -15.54
CA LYS A 160 0.95 14.41 -16.89
C LYS A 160 2.46 14.70 -16.97
N ASN A 161 2.91 15.71 -16.22
CA ASN A 161 4.30 16.16 -16.21
C ASN A 161 5.06 15.71 -14.94
N ARG A 162 4.49 14.81 -14.14
CA ARG A 162 5.15 14.30 -12.95
C ARG A 162 6.45 13.60 -13.30
N TYR A 163 7.51 13.88 -12.55
CA TYR A 163 8.75 13.11 -12.61
C TYR A 163 8.50 11.65 -12.25
N ILE A 164 8.97 10.73 -13.07
CA ILE A 164 8.89 9.28 -12.86
C ILE A 164 10.24 8.66 -13.20
N ASP A 165 10.92 8.12 -12.20
CA ASP A 165 12.11 7.32 -12.35
C ASP A 165 11.71 5.92 -12.84
N MET A 166 11.93 5.63 -14.12
CA MET A 166 11.51 4.37 -14.73
C MET A 166 12.23 3.15 -14.14
N ASP A 167 13.55 3.26 -13.91
CA ASP A 167 14.35 2.16 -13.34
C ASP A 167 13.85 1.81 -11.94
N LEU A 168 13.52 2.82 -11.14
CA LEU A 168 12.91 2.63 -9.84
C LEU A 168 11.53 1.96 -9.94
N GLN A 169 10.71 2.31 -10.93
CA GLN A 169 9.39 1.67 -11.08
C GLN A 169 9.52 0.17 -11.38
N TYR A 170 10.47 -0.24 -12.22
CA TYR A 170 10.73 -1.66 -12.48
C TYR A 170 11.16 -2.39 -11.18
N LYS A 171 12.12 -1.83 -10.44
CA LYS A 171 12.56 -2.40 -9.15
C LYS A 171 11.42 -2.47 -8.13
N LEU A 172 10.60 -1.42 -8.04
CA LEU A 172 9.43 -1.38 -7.15
C LEU A 172 8.41 -2.48 -7.48
N ARG A 173 8.15 -2.72 -8.77
CA ARG A 173 7.26 -3.80 -9.19
C ARG A 173 7.78 -5.15 -8.73
N GLU A 174 9.07 -5.45 -8.97
CA GLU A 174 9.71 -6.69 -8.53
C GLU A 174 9.62 -6.86 -7.00
N GLU A 175 9.88 -5.80 -6.24
CA GLU A 175 9.78 -5.84 -4.79
C GLU A 175 8.33 -6.07 -4.31
N TYR A 176 7.33 -5.44 -4.93
CA TYR A 176 5.92 -5.71 -4.59
C TYR A 176 5.52 -7.15 -4.86
N LEU A 177 5.95 -7.75 -5.98
CA LEU A 177 5.68 -9.15 -6.29
C LEU A 177 6.36 -10.09 -5.28
N ALA A 178 7.61 -9.82 -4.93
CA ALA A 178 8.35 -10.60 -3.95
C ALA A 178 7.74 -10.48 -2.54
N ILE A 179 7.33 -9.28 -2.12
CA ILE A 179 6.66 -9.02 -0.83
C ILE A 179 5.29 -9.72 -0.79
N CYS A 180 4.52 -9.66 -1.86
CA CYS A 180 3.25 -10.36 -2.00
C CYS A 180 3.43 -11.85 -1.71
N LYS A 181 4.37 -12.48 -2.41
CA LYS A 181 4.67 -13.91 -2.24
C LYS A 181 5.14 -14.25 -0.82
N ALA A 182 6.06 -13.46 -0.26
CA ALA A 182 6.63 -13.71 1.08
C ALA A 182 5.58 -13.56 2.21
N ASN A 183 4.56 -12.74 2.01
CA ASN A 183 3.55 -12.41 3.03
C ASN A 183 2.18 -13.05 2.76
N ASN A 184 2.08 -14.02 1.84
CA ASN A 184 0.82 -14.66 1.45
C ASN A 184 -0.25 -13.64 1.02
N GLY A 185 0.17 -12.57 0.33
CA GLY A 185 -0.74 -11.56 -0.21
C GLY A 185 -1.53 -12.07 -1.41
N VAL A 186 -2.65 -11.45 -1.69
CA VAL A 186 -3.47 -11.74 -2.87
C VAL A 186 -2.98 -10.88 -4.04
N LEU A 187 -2.44 -11.52 -5.05
CA LEU A 187 -2.00 -10.85 -6.28
C LEU A 187 -3.18 -10.68 -7.24
N VAL A 188 -3.41 -9.46 -7.71
CA VAL A 188 -4.44 -9.12 -8.69
C VAL A 188 -3.80 -8.47 -9.90
N SER A 189 -3.79 -9.16 -11.04
CA SER A 189 -3.35 -8.57 -12.32
C SER A 189 -4.43 -7.66 -12.87
N THR A 190 -4.10 -6.39 -13.11
CA THR A 190 -5.04 -5.42 -13.68
C THR A 190 -4.88 -5.26 -15.20
N GLU A 191 -4.32 -6.26 -15.86
CA GLU A 191 -4.41 -6.44 -17.32
C GLU A 191 -5.77 -7.07 -17.70
N MET A 192 -6.42 -7.76 -16.76
CA MET A 192 -7.76 -8.31 -16.92
C MET A 192 -8.85 -7.21 -16.92
N PRO A 193 -10.06 -7.53 -17.40
CA PRO A 193 -11.23 -6.66 -17.24
C PRO A 193 -11.47 -6.27 -15.76
N ILE A 194 -12.01 -5.06 -15.56
CA ILE A 194 -12.23 -4.50 -14.21
C ILE A 194 -13.10 -5.43 -13.36
N GLU A 195 -14.14 -6.00 -13.95
CA GLU A 195 -15.09 -6.89 -13.30
C GLU A 195 -14.41 -8.19 -12.80
N GLU A 196 -13.50 -8.73 -13.59
CA GLU A 196 -12.74 -9.93 -13.21
C GLU A 196 -11.75 -9.62 -12.07
N CYS A 197 -11.06 -8.49 -12.15
CA CYS A 197 -10.18 -8.03 -11.07
C CYS A 197 -10.97 -7.85 -9.77
N TYR A 198 -12.15 -7.23 -9.85
CA TYR A 198 -13.00 -6.99 -8.70
C TYR A 198 -13.57 -8.29 -8.13
N ALA A 199 -13.93 -9.25 -8.98
CA ALA A 199 -14.40 -10.56 -8.52
C ALA A 199 -13.38 -11.29 -7.63
N ILE A 200 -12.07 -11.17 -7.93
CA ILE A 200 -10.99 -11.72 -7.08
C ILE A 200 -10.98 -11.01 -5.73
N VAL A 201 -11.04 -9.67 -5.72
CA VAL A 201 -11.04 -8.88 -4.49
C VAL A 201 -12.25 -9.24 -3.63
N LYS A 202 -13.44 -9.25 -4.21
CA LYS A 202 -14.70 -9.56 -3.54
C LYS A 202 -14.69 -10.96 -2.92
N LYS A 203 -14.30 -11.97 -3.69
CA LYS A 203 -14.19 -13.37 -3.22
C LYS A 203 -13.32 -13.50 -1.97
N GLU A 204 -12.16 -12.85 -1.95
CA GLU A 204 -11.25 -12.93 -0.80
C GLU A 204 -11.78 -12.17 0.42
N VAL A 205 -12.45 -11.04 0.21
CA VAL A 205 -13.12 -10.29 1.28
C VAL A 205 -14.27 -11.12 1.86
N GLU A 206 -15.15 -11.69 1.04
CA GLU A 206 -16.26 -12.55 1.48
C GLU A 206 -15.76 -13.77 2.25
N ARG A 207 -14.72 -14.43 1.76
CA ARG A 207 -14.09 -15.57 2.44
C ARG A 207 -13.65 -15.24 3.87
N VAL A 208 -13.04 -14.06 4.07
CA VAL A 208 -12.52 -13.63 5.37
C VAL A 208 -13.66 -13.15 6.28
N MET A 209 -14.69 -12.52 5.72
CA MET A 209 -15.85 -12.05 6.48
C MET A 209 -16.87 -13.15 6.81
N GLY A 210 -16.65 -14.37 6.31
CA GLY A 210 -17.52 -15.53 6.59
C GLY A 210 -18.83 -15.52 5.81
N LYS A 211 -18.78 -14.96 4.59
CA LYS A 211 -19.92 -14.91 3.66
C LYS A 211 -19.77 -15.90 2.52
#